data_3a8b978636ae9f2f179a432072f50107
#
_entry.id   3a8b978636ae9f2f179a432072f50107
#
_cell.length_a   1.000
_cell.length_b   1.000
_cell.length_c   1.000
_cell.angle_alpha   90.00
_cell.angle_beta   90.00
_cell.angle_gamma   90.00
#
_symmetry.space_group_name_H-M   'P 1'
#
loop_
_entity.id
_entity.type
_entity.pdbx_description
1 polymer ?
#
loop_
_entity_poly.entity_id
_entity_poly.type
_entity_poly.pdbx_seq_one_letter_code
_entity_poly.pdbx_strand_id
1 'polypeptide(L)'
;MPVLSTDTARLNGMPKPSAATTPFHLVYGGDSYLNDQTVRDLKHEAQRRYPDAETIELDATNADHYAFDEAVSPSLLSERSIVIVSNLQNADDKLGETMVAYCKQAVNNPAEASIVICQHEGGIKGKRLIDQLTKAGAVKEAVADLKKADAKLN
;
A
#
# COMPACT_ATOMS: atom_id res chain seq x y z
N MET A 1 -32.58 -11.73 2.44
CA MET A 1 -32.12 -11.46 2.18
C MET A 1 -31.79 -11.04 2.06
N PRO A 2 -32.00 -10.93 2.10
CA PRO A 2 -31.52 -10.51 1.72
C PRO A 2 -30.76 -10.06 1.54
N VAL A 3 -30.51 -9.95 1.74
CA VAL A 3 -29.80 -9.48 1.42
C VAL A 3 -29.02 -9.67 0.90
N LEU A 4 -28.95 -10.23 0.87
CA LEU A 4 -28.32 -10.45 0.10
C LEU A 4 -28.35 -9.98 -1.02
N SER A 5 -29.14 -10.06 -1.36
CA SER A 5 -29.40 -9.51 -2.64
C SER A 5 -28.76 -8.20 -2.86
N THR A 6 -28.75 -7.43 -1.90
CA THR A 6 -28.03 -6.22 -1.98
C THR A 6 -26.61 -6.45 -2.32
N ASP A 7 -26.10 -7.53 -1.91
CA ASP A 7 -24.76 -7.85 -2.21
C ASP A 7 -24.54 -8.00 -3.67
N THR A 8 -25.46 -8.62 -4.31
CA THR A 8 -25.34 -8.85 -5.72
C THR A 8 -25.32 -7.56 -6.49
N ALA A 9 -26.21 -6.70 -6.15
CA ALA A 9 -26.28 -5.43 -6.82
C ALA A 9 -25.00 -4.67 -6.62
N ARG A 10 -24.49 -4.77 -5.46
CA ARG A 10 -23.28 -4.11 -5.11
C ARG A 10 -22.12 -4.53 -5.98
N LEU A 11 -22.08 -5.78 -6.32
CA LEU A 11 -20.99 -6.29 -7.12
C LEU A 11 -20.87 -5.59 -8.44
N ASN A 12 -21.96 -5.21 -9.00
CA ASN A 12 -21.91 -4.56 -10.29
C ASN A 12 -21.34 -3.19 -10.24
N GLY A 13 -21.58 -2.50 -9.18
CA GLY A 13 -21.11 -1.13 -9.08
C GLY A 13 -19.79 -1.01 -8.40
N MET A 14 -19.21 -2.08 -7.96
CA MET A 14 -18.02 -1.98 -7.18
C MET A 14 -16.82 -1.63 -8.01
N PRO A 15 -15.99 -0.73 -7.50
CA PRO A 15 -14.70 -0.50 -8.09
C PRO A 15 -13.86 -1.75 -7.88
N LYS A 16 -12.75 -1.81 -8.50
CA LYS A 16 -11.88 -2.96 -8.50
C LYS A 16 -11.85 -3.68 -7.17
N PRO A 17 -12.39 -4.89 -7.12
CA PRO A 17 -12.42 -5.64 -5.87
C PRO A 17 -11.02 -5.90 -5.30
N SER A 18 -10.05 -6.11 -6.18
CA SER A 18 -8.71 -6.41 -5.73
C SER A 18 -8.12 -5.24 -4.95
N ALA A 19 -8.36 -4.02 -5.40
CA ALA A 19 -7.83 -2.85 -4.70
C ALA A 19 -8.45 -2.72 -3.31
N ALA A 20 -9.71 -3.12 -3.17
CA ALA A 20 -10.39 -3.01 -1.90
C ALA A 20 -9.91 -4.03 -0.89
N THR A 21 -9.39 -5.16 -1.35
CA THR A 21 -9.04 -6.25 -0.45
C THR A 21 -7.54 -6.47 -0.30
N THR A 22 -6.74 -5.86 -1.16
CA THR A 22 -5.30 -6.09 -1.11
C THR A 22 -4.69 -5.27 0.02
N PRO A 23 -3.89 -5.91 0.87
CA PRO A 23 -3.31 -5.20 2.01
C PRO A 23 -1.99 -4.49 1.72
N PHE A 24 -1.43 -4.62 0.52
CA PHE A 24 -0.11 -4.07 0.24
C PHE A 24 -0.15 -3.25 -1.05
N HIS A 25 0.14 -1.96 -0.92
CA HIS A 25 0.05 -1.02 -2.04
C HIS A 25 1.40 -0.36 -2.31
N LEU A 26 1.70 -0.17 -3.60
CA LEU A 26 2.93 0.50 -4.02
C LEU A 26 2.56 1.76 -4.81
N VAL A 27 3.07 2.89 -4.37
CA VAL A 27 2.89 4.16 -5.07
C VAL A 27 4.25 4.51 -5.67
N TYR A 28 4.37 4.39 -6.98
CA TYR A 28 5.65 4.48 -7.66
C TYR A 28 5.67 5.61 -8.68
N GLY A 29 6.54 6.59 -8.47
CA GLY A 29 6.82 7.59 -9.49
C GLY A 29 5.72 8.59 -9.75
N GLY A 30 5.68 9.07 -10.96
CA GLY A 30 4.75 10.12 -11.35
C GLY A 30 5.18 11.48 -10.81
N ASP A 31 4.29 12.45 -10.92
CA ASP A 31 4.54 13.77 -10.35
C ASP A 31 4.58 13.67 -8.84
N SER A 32 5.53 14.34 -8.21
CA SER A 32 5.73 14.17 -6.76
C SER A 32 4.51 14.62 -5.95
N TYR A 33 3.85 15.69 -6.38
CA TYR A 33 2.65 16.13 -5.68
C TYR A 33 1.54 15.07 -5.79
N LEU A 34 1.35 14.52 -6.97
CA LEU A 34 0.33 13.51 -7.19
C LEU A 34 0.68 12.19 -6.53
N ASN A 35 1.98 11.88 -6.46
CA ASN A 35 2.44 10.71 -5.72
C ASN A 35 2.07 10.84 -4.25
N ASP A 36 2.37 12.00 -3.65
CA ASP A 36 2.01 12.25 -2.25
C ASP A 36 0.50 12.20 -2.05
N GLN A 37 -0.25 12.75 -3.00
CA GLN A 37 -1.70 12.75 -2.90
C GLN A 37 -2.26 11.34 -2.94
N THR A 38 -1.68 10.49 -3.79
CA THR A 38 -2.10 9.10 -3.88
C THR A 38 -1.87 8.37 -2.55
N VAL A 39 -0.72 8.61 -1.92
CA VAL A 39 -0.45 8.01 -0.61
C VAL A 39 -1.47 8.48 0.41
N ARG A 40 -1.78 9.77 0.44
CA ARG A 40 -2.77 10.30 1.38
C ARG A 40 -4.14 9.71 1.15
N ASP A 41 -4.52 9.56 -0.12
CA ASP A 41 -5.84 9.01 -0.43
C ASP A 41 -5.95 7.56 0.03
N LEU A 42 -4.89 6.77 -0.20
CA LEU A 42 -4.87 5.39 0.25
C LEU A 42 -4.91 5.31 1.77
N LYS A 43 -4.18 6.19 2.44
CA LYS A 43 -4.17 6.24 3.89
C LYS A 43 -5.55 6.55 4.44
N HIS A 44 -6.20 7.56 3.88
CA HIS A 44 -7.53 7.94 4.33
C HIS A 44 -8.54 6.83 4.08
N GLU A 45 -8.42 6.16 2.95
CA GLU A 45 -9.31 5.05 2.65
C GLU A 45 -9.13 3.92 3.65
N ALA A 46 -7.89 3.59 3.99
CA ALA A 46 -7.61 2.55 4.96
C ALA A 46 -8.11 2.94 6.35
N GLN A 47 -7.93 4.20 6.74
CA GLN A 47 -8.42 4.68 8.03
C GLN A 47 -9.94 4.61 8.12
N ARG A 48 -10.61 4.87 7.00
CA ARG A 48 -12.05 4.81 6.98
C ARG A 48 -12.55 3.38 7.11
N ARG A 49 -11.85 2.44 6.50
CA ARG A 49 -12.22 1.03 6.58
C ARG A 49 -11.90 0.42 7.93
N TYR A 50 -10.82 0.87 8.55
CA TYR A 50 -10.34 0.30 9.81
C TYR A 50 -10.12 1.45 10.80
N PRO A 51 -11.19 2.02 11.32
CA PRO A 51 -11.06 3.21 12.16
C PRO A 51 -10.32 2.96 13.46
N ASP A 52 -10.24 1.72 13.91
CA ASP A 52 -9.51 1.40 15.13
C ASP A 52 -8.05 1.08 14.89
N ALA A 53 -7.62 1.03 13.65
CA ALA A 53 -6.25 0.70 13.32
C ALA A 53 -5.32 1.87 13.64
N GLU A 54 -4.15 1.53 14.16
CA GLU A 54 -3.11 2.52 14.41
C GLU A 54 -2.40 2.84 13.11
N THR A 55 -2.10 4.12 12.86
CA THR A 55 -1.35 4.52 11.67
C THR A 55 0.10 4.75 12.07
N ILE A 56 1.01 4.05 11.42
CA ILE A 56 2.44 4.11 11.72
C ILE A 56 3.17 4.52 10.46
N GLU A 57 4.04 5.52 10.58
CA GLU A 57 4.81 6.00 9.43
C GLU A 57 6.28 5.66 9.63
N LEU A 58 6.86 5.03 8.62
CA LEU A 58 8.26 4.66 8.61
C LEU A 58 8.94 5.29 7.40
N ASP A 59 10.18 5.71 7.59
CA ASP A 59 11.00 6.21 6.49
C ASP A 59 12.04 5.14 6.19
N ALA A 60 11.98 4.55 4.99
CA ALA A 60 12.87 3.45 4.63
C ALA A 60 14.34 3.87 4.64
N THR A 61 14.63 5.16 4.61
CA THR A 61 15.99 5.63 4.72
C THR A 61 16.59 5.27 6.08
N ASN A 62 15.76 5.26 7.12
CA ASN A 62 16.23 5.06 8.49
C ASN A 62 15.68 3.81 9.17
N ALA A 63 14.55 3.30 8.69
CA ALA A 63 13.90 2.16 9.33
C ALA A 63 14.59 0.86 8.95
N ASP A 64 14.76 -0.02 9.92
CA ASP A 64 15.31 -1.34 9.63
C ASP A 64 14.18 -2.37 9.59
N HIS A 65 14.55 -3.62 9.33
CA HIS A 65 13.55 -4.68 9.19
C HIS A 65 12.82 -4.95 10.51
N TYR A 66 13.46 -4.71 11.65
CA TYR A 66 12.79 -4.89 12.94
C TYR A 66 11.68 -3.87 13.11
N ALA A 67 11.93 -2.63 12.70
CA ALA A 67 10.91 -1.58 12.79
C ALA A 67 9.70 -1.94 11.94
N PHE A 68 9.93 -2.49 10.76
CA PHE A 68 8.83 -2.90 9.89
C PHE A 68 8.06 -4.06 10.49
N ASP A 69 8.77 -5.08 10.98
CA ASP A 69 8.11 -6.23 11.61
C ASP A 69 7.22 -5.81 12.76
N GLU A 70 7.73 -4.90 13.58
CA GLU A 70 6.96 -4.42 14.72
C GLU A 70 5.73 -3.64 14.26
N ALA A 71 5.90 -2.83 13.23
CA ALA A 71 4.80 -1.97 12.76
C ALA A 71 3.64 -2.81 12.21
N VAL A 72 3.92 -3.90 11.51
CA VAL A 72 2.86 -4.70 10.91
C VAL A 72 2.28 -5.75 11.87
N SER A 73 2.87 -5.91 13.04
CA SER A 73 2.41 -6.91 14.01
C SER A 73 1.25 -6.37 14.83
N PRO A 74 0.31 -7.24 15.25
CA PRO A 74 -0.77 -6.80 16.12
C PRO A 74 -0.21 -6.30 17.45
N SER A 75 -0.91 -5.37 18.07
CA SER A 75 -0.51 -4.85 19.36
C SER A 75 -1.68 -4.98 20.33
N LEU A 76 -1.43 -4.62 21.59
CA LEU A 76 -2.49 -4.63 22.58
C LEU A 76 -3.58 -3.61 22.27
N LEU A 77 -3.22 -2.58 21.51
CA LEU A 77 -4.15 -1.49 21.21
C LEU A 77 -4.91 -1.72 19.92
N SER A 78 -4.36 -2.53 19.01
CA SER A 78 -4.95 -2.66 17.69
C SER A 78 -4.54 -3.98 17.07
N GLU A 79 -5.53 -4.68 16.51
CA GLU A 79 -5.25 -5.94 15.81
C GLU A 79 -4.63 -5.72 14.45
N ARG A 80 -4.76 -4.51 13.92
CA ARG A 80 -4.30 -4.20 12.58
C ARG A 80 -3.74 -2.79 12.59
N SER A 81 -2.67 -2.59 11.81
CA SER A 81 -2.08 -1.28 11.66
C SER A 81 -2.14 -0.84 10.21
N ILE A 82 -2.04 0.46 10.00
CA ILE A 82 -1.88 1.04 8.68
C ILE A 82 -0.47 1.59 8.67
N VAL A 83 0.40 0.98 7.86
CA VAL A 83 1.82 1.30 7.86
C VAL A 83 2.17 2.00 6.56
N ILE A 84 2.71 3.20 6.67
CA ILE A 84 3.13 3.97 5.50
C ILE A 84 4.64 4.00 5.48
N VAL A 85 5.23 3.49 4.40
CA VAL A 85 6.68 3.43 4.25
C VAL A 85 7.08 4.39 3.14
N SER A 86 7.73 5.48 3.53
CA SER A 86 8.19 6.47 2.56
C SER A 86 9.63 6.18 2.15
N ASN A 87 10.04 6.78 1.03
CA ASN A 87 11.40 6.65 0.52
C ASN A 87 11.82 5.21 0.29
N LEU A 88 10.91 4.44 -0.29
CA LEU A 88 11.16 3.02 -0.51
C LEU A 88 12.41 2.77 -1.33
N GLN A 89 12.80 3.73 -2.19
CA GLN A 89 14.02 3.62 -3.00
C GLN A 89 15.28 3.50 -2.14
N ASN A 90 15.19 3.89 -0.86
CA ASN A 90 16.33 3.85 0.05
C ASN A 90 16.34 2.63 0.97
N ALA A 91 15.39 1.73 0.81
CA ALA A 91 15.32 0.54 1.67
C ALA A 91 16.56 -0.33 1.46
N ASP A 92 17.13 -0.83 2.57
CA ASP A 92 18.26 -1.74 2.45
C ASP A 92 17.76 -3.16 2.14
N ASP A 93 18.70 -4.07 1.90
CA ASP A 93 18.34 -5.43 1.47
C ASP A 93 17.53 -6.18 2.51
N LYS A 94 17.90 -6.03 3.77
CA LYS A 94 17.19 -6.72 4.86
C LYS A 94 15.75 -6.25 4.98
N LEU A 95 15.56 -4.94 4.92
CA LEU A 95 14.22 -4.38 4.98
C LEU A 95 13.42 -4.86 3.77
N GLY A 96 14.03 -4.81 2.59
CA GLY A 96 13.36 -5.26 1.38
C GLY A 96 12.91 -6.71 1.45
N GLU A 97 13.80 -7.59 1.92
CA GLU A 97 13.48 -9.01 2.06
C GLU A 97 12.33 -9.23 3.02
N THR A 98 12.36 -8.52 4.14
CA THR A 98 11.32 -8.63 5.14
C THR A 98 9.97 -8.16 4.57
N MET A 99 9.99 -7.08 3.82
CA MET A 99 8.77 -6.57 3.21
C MET A 99 8.20 -7.53 2.17
N VAL A 100 9.06 -8.15 1.38
CA VAL A 100 8.61 -9.13 0.38
C VAL A 100 7.97 -10.33 1.07
N ALA A 101 8.61 -10.83 2.12
CA ALA A 101 8.06 -11.97 2.87
C ALA A 101 6.72 -11.63 3.48
N TYR A 102 6.61 -10.45 4.06
CA TYR A 102 5.34 -10.01 4.63
C TYR A 102 4.27 -9.87 3.56
N CYS A 103 4.63 -9.33 2.40
CA CYS A 103 3.68 -9.14 1.32
C CYS A 103 3.06 -10.46 0.89
N LYS A 104 3.88 -11.48 0.73
CA LYS A 104 3.39 -12.81 0.36
C LYS A 104 2.41 -13.35 1.39
N GLN A 105 2.76 -13.20 2.65
CA GLN A 105 1.90 -13.68 3.72
C GLN A 105 0.59 -12.90 3.78
N ALA A 106 0.67 -11.59 3.67
CA ALA A 106 -0.49 -10.72 3.77
C ALA A 106 -1.48 -10.94 2.63
N VAL A 107 -0.96 -11.13 1.43
CA VAL A 107 -1.82 -11.36 0.27
C VAL A 107 -2.56 -12.69 0.39
N ASN A 108 -1.93 -13.69 1.00
CA ASN A 108 -2.58 -14.97 1.21
C ASN A 108 -3.61 -14.94 2.34
N ASN A 109 -3.50 -13.98 3.24
CA ASN A 109 -4.41 -13.90 4.38
C ASN A 109 -4.80 -12.45 4.63
N PRO A 110 -5.45 -11.80 3.65
CA PRO A 110 -5.68 -10.36 3.74
C PRO A 110 -6.60 -9.93 4.86
N ALA A 111 -7.48 -10.82 5.32
CA ALA A 111 -8.42 -10.44 6.37
C ALA A 111 -7.73 -10.12 7.68
N GLU A 112 -6.57 -10.69 7.92
CA GLU A 112 -5.85 -10.47 9.17
C GLU A 112 -4.63 -9.60 9.03
N ALA A 113 -4.34 -9.12 7.83
CA ALA A 113 -3.11 -8.40 7.57
C ALA A 113 -3.24 -6.92 7.90
N SER A 114 -2.14 -6.32 8.34
CA SER A 114 -2.04 -4.88 8.42
C SER A 114 -1.91 -4.33 7.00
N ILE A 115 -2.37 -3.11 6.81
CA ILE A 115 -2.33 -2.47 5.50
C ILE A 115 -0.98 -1.76 5.36
N VAL A 116 -0.31 -1.98 4.24
CA VAL A 116 0.99 -1.35 3.99
C VAL A 116 0.91 -0.52 2.72
N ILE A 117 1.32 0.72 2.81
CA ILE A 117 1.35 1.65 1.68
C ILE A 117 2.78 2.12 1.53
N CYS A 118 3.42 1.77 0.43
CA CYS A 118 4.82 2.10 0.20
C CYS A 118 4.92 3.19 -0.85
N GLN A 119 5.76 4.18 -0.58
CA GLN A 119 5.97 5.30 -1.48
C GLN A 119 7.38 5.27 -2.04
N HIS A 120 7.48 5.28 -3.36
CA HIS A 120 8.75 5.30 -4.09
C HIS A 120 8.72 6.50 -5.04
N GLU A 121 9.78 7.27 -5.06
CA GLU A 121 9.79 8.50 -5.87
C GLU A 121 9.82 8.24 -7.36
N GLY A 122 10.13 7.02 -7.79
CA GLY A 122 10.30 6.69 -9.20
C GLY A 122 11.78 6.58 -9.52
N GLY A 123 12.09 6.16 -10.72
CA GLY A 123 13.46 6.00 -11.12
C GLY A 123 13.98 4.60 -10.87
N ILE A 124 15.27 4.43 -11.08
CA ILE A 124 15.89 3.10 -11.07
C ILE A 124 16.25 2.61 -9.69
N LYS A 125 16.63 3.52 -8.80
CA LYS A 125 17.06 3.11 -7.47
C LYS A 125 15.91 2.41 -6.75
N GLY A 126 16.17 1.20 -6.28
CA GLY A 126 15.15 0.44 -5.57
C GLY A 126 14.07 -0.16 -6.45
N LYS A 127 14.22 -0.08 -7.77
CA LYS A 127 13.22 -0.62 -8.68
C LYS A 127 13.10 -2.13 -8.55
N ARG A 128 14.20 -2.78 -8.24
CA ARG A 128 14.18 -4.24 -8.06
C ARG A 128 13.21 -4.63 -6.96
N LEU A 129 13.19 -3.86 -5.87
CA LEU A 129 12.28 -4.14 -4.77
C LEU A 129 10.83 -3.94 -5.22
N ILE A 130 10.57 -2.91 -6.01
CA ILE A 130 9.23 -2.69 -6.57
C ILE A 130 8.79 -3.93 -7.36
N ASP A 131 9.67 -4.44 -8.20
CA ASP A 131 9.35 -5.62 -9.01
C ASP A 131 9.12 -6.85 -8.15
N GLN A 132 9.92 -7.04 -7.12
CA GLN A 132 9.78 -8.18 -6.21
C GLN A 132 8.46 -8.10 -5.44
N LEU A 133 8.11 -6.92 -4.97
CA LEU A 133 6.85 -6.75 -4.24
C LEU A 133 5.66 -6.96 -5.16
N THR A 134 5.74 -6.48 -6.39
CA THR A 134 4.67 -6.68 -7.35
C THR A 134 4.46 -8.16 -7.62
N LYS A 135 5.54 -8.91 -7.78
CA LYS A 135 5.45 -10.35 -7.97
C LYS A 135 4.89 -11.04 -6.76
N ALA A 136 5.12 -10.50 -5.58
CA ALA A 136 4.61 -11.08 -4.34
C ALA A 136 3.13 -10.81 -4.14
N GLY A 137 2.54 -9.93 -4.95
CA GLY A 137 1.11 -9.68 -4.89
C GLY A 137 0.72 -8.26 -4.52
N ALA A 138 1.68 -7.35 -4.37
CA ALA A 138 1.37 -5.96 -4.07
C ALA A 138 0.71 -5.30 -5.26
N VAL A 139 -0.19 -4.37 -4.99
CA VAL A 139 -0.87 -3.62 -6.04
C VAL A 139 -0.09 -2.34 -6.30
N LYS A 140 0.30 -2.14 -7.55
CA LYS A 140 1.01 -0.94 -7.96
C LYS A 140 -0.02 0.09 -8.38
N GLU A 141 -0.12 1.16 -7.60
CA GLU A 141 -1.12 2.19 -7.84
C GLU A 141 -0.67 3.13 -8.96
N ALA A 142 -1.62 3.54 -9.77
CA ALA A 142 -1.32 4.47 -10.83
C ALA A 142 -1.16 5.88 -10.28
N VAL A 143 -0.09 6.56 -10.68
CA VAL A 143 0.14 7.94 -10.30
C VAL A 143 0.25 8.74 -11.59
N ALA A 144 -0.55 9.78 -11.72
CA ALA A 144 -0.54 10.59 -12.93
C ALA A 144 0.74 11.41 -13.01
N ASP A 145 1.15 11.68 -14.25
CA ASP A 145 2.27 12.55 -14.52
C ASP A 145 1.66 13.86 -15.04
N LEU A 146 1.97 14.97 -14.41
CA LEU A 146 1.38 16.24 -14.78
C LEU A 146 1.63 16.60 -16.24
N LYS A 147 2.80 16.28 -16.75
CA LYS A 147 3.10 16.54 -18.14
C LYS A 147 2.17 15.78 -19.06
N LYS A 148 1.95 14.52 -18.75
CA LYS A 148 1.06 13.69 -19.54
C LYS A 148 -0.38 14.17 -19.41
N ALA A 149 -0.76 14.57 -18.21
CA ALA A 149 -2.10 15.05 -17.98
C ALA A 149 -2.36 16.31 -18.78
N ASP A 150 -1.41 17.24 -18.79
CA ASP A 150 -1.54 18.46 -19.56
C ASP A 150 -1.62 18.16 -21.04
N ALA A 151 -0.78 17.26 -21.52
CA ALA A 151 -0.80 16.89 -22.92
C ALA A 151 -2.14 16.29 -23.32
N LYS A 152 -2.72 15.53 -22.44
CA LYS A 152 -4.01 14.93 -22.70
C LYS A 152 -5.12 15.95 -22.79
N LEU A 153 -5.04 16.96 -21.96
CA LEU A 153 -6.07 17.98 -21.93
C LEU A 153 -6.02 18.88 -23.15
N ASN A 154 -4.87 19.02 -23.73
CA ASN A 154 -4.70 19.81 -24.91
C ASN A 154 -4.98 19.04 -26.17
#